data_63c5ee7046425825575faa81a7b02e56
#
_entry.id   63c5ee7046425825575faa81a7b02e56
#
_cell.length_a   1.000
_cell.length_b   1.000
_cell.length_c   1.000
_cell.angle_alpha   90.00
_cell.angle_beta   90.00
_cell.angle_gamma   90.00
#
_symmetry.space_group_name_H-M   'P 1'
#
loop_
_entity.id
_entity.type
_entity.pdbx_description
1 polymer ?
#
loop_
_entity_poly.entity_id
_entity_poly.type
_entity_poly.pdbx_seq_one_letter_code
_entity_poly.pdbx_strand_id
1 'polypeptide(L)'
;MAEQTLKEKTAKGLFWGGLSNGVQQVLNLVFGLMLARILDASDYGMVGMLAIFSAIASTIQESGFTAALTNQKEIRHEDYNAVFWFSTLTGVSFYLILFFCAPLIAQFYDKPELIGLSRIVFLSFLFGGFGIASNAYMFKTLMVKERAKIDIISLICSGTIGVLLALNGFAYYGLAIQTTAYIGIGSMLKFCYSPWTPTFLIDWRPLKSMFRFSSKLIVTNVFTQISNNIFSVILGKFYSPRQLGFYSQGQKWMGMGNSFVGGMINGVAQPVLVQSVADKDRQRNMFRKMVRFGAFISFPLMFGFAFVAKEFVLIFLGEKWSSSVLFLQIFCCWGAFWYLQSLYTNLLISHGKSDLYLYGVVINSTLQLLFIVCFSYFGIYFMVVGFVIANVIGLLLWHIIINRVVSINLFSVIKDIIPVSYTHLTLPTT
;
A
#
# COMPACT_ATOMS: atom_id res chain seq x y z
N MET A 1 -11.98 -21.73 -31.65
CA MET A 1 -12.05 -20.46 -30.92
C MET A 1 -11.05 -19.50 -31.55
N ALA A 2 -11.49 -18.36 -32.10
CA ALA A 2 -10.59 -17.41 -32.76
C ALA A 2 -9.51 -16.93 -31.75
N GLU A 3 -8.24 -16.99 -32.14
CA GLU A 3 -7.12 -16.47 -31.37
C GLU A 3 -7.33 -14.97 -31.19
N GLN A 4 -7.63 -14.54 -29.95
CA GLN A 4 -7.74 -13.12 -29.63
C GLN A 4 -6.36 -12.48 -29.80
N THR A 5 -6.30 -11.42 -30.59
CA THR A 5 -5.06 -10.66 -30.78
C THR A 5 -4.55 -10.10 -29.43
N LEU A 6 -3.24 -9.93 -29.28
CA LEU A 6 -2.64 -9.37 -28.05
C LEU A 6 -3.27 -8.01 -27.69
N LYS A 7 -3.66 -7.18 -28.68
CA LYS A 7 -4.35 -5.91 -28.48
C LYS A 7 -5.72 -6.09 -27.80
N GLU A 8 -6.52 -7.10 -28.23
CA GLU A 8 -7.83 -7.36 -27.62
C GLU A 8 -7.70 -7.88 -26.19
N LYS A 9 -6.73 -8.77 -25.93
CA LYS A 9 -6.44 -9.23 -24.57
C LYS A 9 -6.01 -8.08 -23.66
N THR A 10 -5.17 -7.18 -24.17
CA THR A 10 -4.71 -6.00 -23.40
C THR A 10 -5.87 -5.03 -23.14
N ALA A 11 -6.70 -4.71 -24.14
CA ALA A 11 -7.85 -3.83 -23.98
C ALA A 11 -8.87 -4.40 -22.98
N LYS A 12 -9.20 -5.71 -23.08
CA LYS A 12 -10.04 -6.40 -22.09
C LYS A 12 -9.41 -6.39 -20.69
N GLY A 13 -8.09 -6.59 -20.62
CA GLY A 13 -7.35 -6.54 -19.35
C GLY A 13 -7.43 -5.16 -18.69
N LEU A 14 -7.25 -4.09 -19.43
CA LEU A 14 -7.38 -2.71 -18.93
C LEU A 14 -8.81 -2.42 -18.46
N PHE A 15 -9.81 -2.82 -19.21
CA PHE A 15 -11.22 -2.65 -18.83
C PHE A 15 -11.55 -3.39 -17.54
N TRP A 16 -11.25 -4.69 -17.47
CA TRP A 16 -11.52 -5.50 -16.27
C TRP A 16 -10.69 -5.07 -15.07
N GLY A 17 -9.44 -4.65 -15.26
CA GLY A 17 -8.58 -4.11 -14.21
C GLY A 17 -9.13 -2.81 -13.65
N GLY A 18 -9.53 -1.87 -14.49
CA GLY A 18 -10.15 -0.60 -14.10
C GLY A 18 -11.49 -0.80 -13.39
N LEU A 19 -12.37 -1.65 -13.95
CA LEU A 19 -13.67 -1.98 -13.35
C LEU A 19 -13.49 -2.66 -11.99
N SER A 20 -12.57 -3.62 -11.89
CA SER A 20 -12.29 -4.31 -10.63
C SER A 20 -11.79 -3.34 -9.56
N ASN A 21 -10.85 -2.47 -9.90
CA ASN A 21 -10.36 -1.47 -8.95
C ASN A 21 -11.48 -0.52 -8.49
N GLY A 22 -12.33 -0.06 -9.39
CA GLY A 22 -13.49 0.78 -9.04
C GLY A 22 -14.44 0.08 -8.08
N VAL A 23 -14.84 -1.16 -8.41
CA VAL A 23 -15.74 -1.97 -7.56
C VAL A 23 -15.10 -2.25 -6.20
N GLN A 24 -13.82 -2.61 -6.16
CA GLN A 24 -13.10 -2.83 -4.89
C GLN A 24 -13.06 -1.57 -4.02
N GLN A 25 -12.85 -0.37 -4.60
CA GLN A 25 -12.88 0.89 -3.85
C GLN A 25 -14.27 1.17 -3.26
N VAL A 26 -15.34 0.94 -4.02
CA VAL A 26 -16.72 1.10 -3.52
C VAL A 26 -17.00 0.10 -2.40
N LEU A 27 -16.64 -1.17 -2.55
CA LEU A 27 -16.83 -2.19 -1.51
C LEU A 27 -16.00 -1.88 -0.25
N ASN A 28 -14.74 -1.46 -0.40
CA ASN A 28 -13.90 -1.03 0.72
C ASN A 28 -14.47 0.19 1.44
N LEU A 29 -15.08 1.13 0.69
CA LEU A 29 -15.79 2.26 1.27
C LEU A 29 -16.98 1.77 2.10
N VAL A 30 -17.86 0.95 1.51
CA VAL A 30 -19.09 0.45 2.17
C VAL A 30 -18.75 -0.34 3.43
N PHE A 31 -17.91 -1.38 3.32
CA PHE A 31 -17.52 -2.18 4.48
C PHE A 31 -16.71 -1.37 5.49
N GLY A 32 -15.87 -0.45 5.02
CA GLY A 32 -15.12 0.45 5.90
C GLY A 32 -16.00 1.37 6.73
N LEU A 33 -17.05 1.93 6.13
CA LEU A 33 -18.05 2.77 6.83
C LEU A 33 -18.90 1.95 7.81
N MET A 34 -19.39 0.77 7.38
CA MET A 34 -20.15 -0.12 8.24
C MET A 34 -19.37 -0.50 9.51
N LEU A 35 -18.14 -0.96 9.34
CA LEU A 35 -17.28 -1.34 10.46
C LEU A 35 -16.92 -0.15 11.35
N ALA A 36 -16.64 1.02 10.78
CA ALA A 36 -16.36 2.22 11.57
C ALA A 36 -17.56 2.68 12.39
N ARG A 37 -18.79 2.44 11.93
CA ARG A 37 -20.01 2.74 12.69
C ARG A 37 -20.23 1.77 13.85
N ILE A 38 -19.85 0.50 13.69
CA ILE A 38 -20.04 -0.55 14.71
C ILE A 38 -18.91 -0.48 15.75
N LEU A 39 -17.66 -0.47 15.29
CA LEU A 39 -16.45 -0.59 16.09
C LEU A 39 -15.96 0.76 16.62
N ASP A 40 -15.16 0.71 17.69
CA ASP A 40 -14.56 1.88 18.28
C ASP A 40 -13.13 2.13 17.82
N ALA A 41 -12.60 3.31 18.12
CA ALA A 41 -11.23 3.69 17.73
C ALA A 41 -10.18 2.77 18.37
N SER A 42 -10.41 2.27 19.59
CA SER A 42 -9.50 1.32 20.23
C SER A 42 -9.38 0.01 19.46
N ASP A 43 -10.46 -0.48 18.84
CA ASP A 43 -10.43 -1.71 18.05
C ASP A 43 -9.50 -1.58 16.83
N TYR A 44 -9.59 -0.46 16.13
CA TYR A 44 -8.68 -0.17 15.02
C TYR A 44 -7.24 0.05 15.48
N GLY A 45 -7.05 0.65 16.65
CA GLY A 45 -5.74 0.83 17.24
C GLY A 45 -5.06 -0.49 17.60
N MET A 46 -5.81 -1.44 18.17
CA MET A 46 -5.29 -2.78 18.50
C MET A 46 -4.78 -3.52 17.25
N VAL A 47 -5.54 -3.48 16.16
CA VAL A 47 -5.08 -4.05 14.88
C VAL A 47 -3.93 -3.24 14.28
N GLY A 48 -3.96 -1.91 14.41
CA GLY A 48 -2.90 -1.01 13.95
C GLY A 48 -1.54 -1.25 14.59
N MET A 49 -1.48 -1.71 15.85
CA MET A 49 -0.23 -2.10 16.54
C MET A 49 0.47 -3.27 15.84
N LEU A 50 -0.28 -4.14 15.16
CA LEU A 50 0.25 -5.31 14.45
C LEU A 50 0.62 -5.02 13.00
N ALA A 51 0.29 -3.83 12.48
CA ALA A 51 0.44 -3.50 11.06
C ALA A 51 1.89 -3.62 10.56
N ILE A 52 2.88 -3.20 11.35
CA ILE A 52 4.30 -3.29 10.96
C ILE A 52 4.78 -4.73 10.79
N PHE A 53 4.40 -5.60 11.72
CA PHE A 53 4.79 -7.01 11.68
C PHE A 53 4.18 -7.69 10.45
N SER A 54 2.89 -7.42 10.20
CA SER A 54 2.19 -7.91 9.02
C SER A 54 2.81 -7.38 7.72
N ALA A 55 3.11 -6.10 7.64
CA ALA A 55 3.68 -5.47 6.45
C ALA A 55 5.09 -5.98 6.11
N ILE A 56 5.95 -6.16 7.12
CA ILE A 56 7.30 -6.70 6.91
C ILE A 56 7.23 -8.16 6.49
N ALA A 57 6.45 -8.99 7.19
CA ALA A 57 6.37 -10.42 6.92
C ALA A 57 5.75 -10.68 5.54
N SER A 58 4.68 -9.98 5.15
CA SER A 58 4.10 -10.10 3.80
C SER A 58 5.09 -9.67 2.72
N THR A 59 5.84 -8.59 2.95
CA THR A 59 6.87 -8.11 2.02
C THR A 59 7.97 -9.15 1.79
N ILE A 60 8.43 -9.82 2.85
CA ILE A 60 9.44 -10.88 2.73
C ILE A 60 8.82 -12.13 2.08
N GLN A 61 7.59 -12.48 2.41
CA GLN A 61 6.89 -13.64 1.83
C GLN A 61 6.66 -13.48 0.33
N GLU A 62 6.21 -12.32 -0.10
CA GLU A 62 6.06 -12.01 -1.53
C GLU A 62 7.41 -11.89 -2.24
N SER A 63 8.44 -11.46 -1.55
CA SER A 63 9.89 -11.45 -1.86
C SER A 63 10.26 -11.06 -3.29
N GLY A 64 9.40 -10.33 -3.99
CA GLY A 64 9.63 -10.02 -5.40
C GLY A 64 9.67 -11.24 -6.32
N PHE A 65 9.37 -12.46 -5.84
CA PHE A 65 9.33 -13.65 -6.70
C PHE A 65 8.24 -13.54 -7.76
N THR A 66 7.09 -12.93 -7.43
CA THR A 66 6.09 -12.59 -8.44
C THR A 66 6.70 -11.72 -9.54
N ALA A 67 7.45 -10.69 -9.19
CA ALA A 67 8.14 -9.84 -10.15
C ALA A 67 9.27 -10.57 -10.89
N ALA A 68 10.04 -11.41 -10.19
CA ALA A 68 11.10 -12.19 -10.80
C ALA A 68 10.55 -13.20 -11.81
N LEU A 69 9.48 -13.92 -11.46
CA LEU A 69 8.77 -14.83 -12.39
C LEU A 69 8.25 -14.09 -13.60
N THR A 70 7.54 -12.96 -13.39
CA THR A 70 6.91 -12.23 -14.51
C THR A 70 7.90 -11.59 -15.46
N ASN A 71 9.11 -11.29 -15.02
CA ASN A 71 10.21 -10.73 -15.85
C ASN A 71 10.95 -11.80 -16.66
N GLN A 72 10.81 -13.07 -16.36
CA GLN A 72 11.38 -14.14 -17.18
C GLN A 72 10.64 -14.25 -18.52
N LYS A 73 11.38 -14.46 -19.62
CA LYS A 73 10.80 -14.64 -20.94
C LYS A 73 9.96 -15.91 -21.01
N GLU A 74 10.51 -17.01 -20.56
CA GLU A 74 9.86 -18.33 -20.47
C GLU A 74 9.88 -18.79 -19.02
N ILE A 75 8.73 -19.19 -18.50
CA ILE A 75 8.58 -19.69 -17.16
C ILE A 75 8.19 -21.17 -17.27
N ARG A 76 8.98 -22.03 -16.66
CA ARG A 76 8.74 -23.46 -16.61
C ARG A 76 7.89 -23.82 -15.40
N HIS A 77 7.35 -25.03 -15.41
CA HIS A 77 6.59 -25.58 -14.28
C HIS A 77 7.43 -25.58 -12.99
N GLU A 78 8.71 -25.93 -13.10
CA GLU A 78 9.66 -25.98 -11.98
C GLU A 78 9.85 -24.61 -11.30
N ASP A 79 9.80 -23.53 -12.07
CA ASP A 79 9.94 -22.16 -11.54
C ASP A 79 8.76 -21.79 -10.64
N TYR A 80 7.52 -22.05 -11.12
CA TYR A 80 6.31 -21.85 -10.31
C TYR A 80 6.29 -22.76 -9.08
N ASN A 81 6.70 -24.03 -9.26
CA ASN A 81 6.71 -25.02 -8.20
C ASN A 81 7.71 -24.64 -7.09
N ALA A 82 8.90 -24.19 -7.45
CA ALA A 82 9.90 -23.70 -6.51
C ALA A 82 9.37 -22.49 -5.71
N VAL A 83 8.74 -21.53 -6.38
CA VAL A 83 8.14 -20.35 -5.71
C VAL A 83 6.98 -20.76 -4.80
N PHE A 84 6.14 -21.70 -5.22
CA PHE A 84 5.04 -22.22 -4.40
C PHE A 84 5.54 -22.80 -3.07
N TRP A 85 6.48 -23.73 -3.14
CA TRP A 85 7.01 -24.39 -1.95
C TRP A 85 7.79 -23.41 -1.06
N PHE A 86 8.57 -22.52 -1.66
CA PHE A 86 9.28 -21.50 -0.91
C PHE A 86 8.32 -20.56 -0.18
N SER A 87 7.32 -20.01 -0.87
CA SER A 87 6.37 -19.06 -0.26
C SER A 87 5.50 -19.74 0.81
N THR A 88 5.14 -21.00 0.61
CA THR A 88 4.40 -21.80 1.59
C THR A 88 5.25 -22.06 2.84
N LEU A 89 6.49 -22.54 2.67
CA LEU A 89 7.41 -22.77 3.79
C LEU A 89 7.74 -21.48 4.54
N THR A 90 7.96 -20.38 3.81
CA THR A 90 8.18 -19.06 4.40
C THR A 90 6.95 -18.59 5.18
N GLY A 91 5.74 -18.80 4.65
CA GLY A 91 4.48 -18.48 5.32
C GLY A 91 4.30 -19.26 6.63
N VAL A 92 4.56 -20.58 6.60
CA VAL A 92 4.54 -21.42 7.80
C VAL A 92 5.60 -20.94 8.81
N SER A 93 6.82 -20.68 8.35
CA SER A 93 7.91 -20.22 9.20
C SER A 93 7.58 -18.89 9.87
N PHE A 94 7.08 -17.89 9.12
CA PHE A 94 6.66 -16.61 9.70
C PHE A 94 5.50 -16.76 10.66
N TYR A 95 4.51 -17.59 10.34
CA TYR A 95 3.42 -17.85 11.27
C TYR A 95 3.94 -18.44 12.59
N LEU A 96 4.79 -19.46 12.54
CA LEU A 96 5.36 -20.08 13.75
C LEU A 96 6.23 -19.09 14.54
N ILE A 97 7.15 -18.39 13.87
CA ILE A 97 8.01 -17.39 14.53
C ILE A 97 7.15 -16.32 15.23
N LEU A 98 6.19 -15.73 14.53
CA LEU A 98 5.36 -14.67 15.06
C LEU A 98 4.34 -15.18 16.09
N PHE A 99 3.89 -16.44 15.98
CA PHE A 99 3.05 -17.10 16.99
C PHE A 99 3.76 -17.21 18.32
N PHE A 100 5.03 -17.64 18.32
CA PHE A 100 5.85 -17.71 19.53
C PHE A 100 6.34 -16.33 19.99
N CYS A 101 6.50 -15.36 19.10
CA CYS A 101 6.81 -13.97 19.44
C CYS A 101 5.59 -13.17 19.93
N ALA A 102 4.37 -13.69 19.82
CA ALA A 102 3.15 -12.99 20.25
C ALA A 102 3.19 -12.48 21.70
N PRO A 103 3.69 -13.23 22.71
CA PRO A 103 3.85 -12.72 24.07
C PRO A 103 4.84 -11.55 24.16
N LEU A 104 5.92 -11.56 23.36
CA LEU A 104 6.91 -10.47 23.32
C LEU A 104 6.30 -9.20 22.72
N ILE A 105 5.47 -9.33 21.69
CA ILE A 105 4.72 -8.21 21.09
C ILE A 105 3.75 -7.63 22.12
N ALA A 106 3.02 -8.48 22.82
CA ALA A 106 2.10 -8.06 23.88
C ALA A 106 2.82 -7.36 25.03
N GLN A 107 3.97 -7.85 25.45
CA GLN A 107 4.83 -7.23 26.47
C GLN A 107 5.39 -5.88 25.96
N PHE A 108 5.81 -5.80 24.70
CA PHE A 108 6.30 -4.55 24.13
C PHE A 108 5.25 -3.43 24.18
N TYR A 109 3.98 -3.75 23.91
CA TYR A 109 2.88 -2.77 23.93
C TYR A 109 2.15 -2.66 25.28
N ASP A 110 2.52 -3.48 26.28
CA ASP A 110 1.82 -3.60 27.58
C ASP A 110 0.32 -3.92 27.40
N LYS A 111 0.00 -4.84 26.47
CA LYS A 111 -1.36 -5.23 26.08
C LYS A 111 -1.46 -6.76 25.93
N PRO A 112 -1.89 -7.51 26.98
CA PRO A 112 -2.01 -8.97 26.93
C PRO A 112 -2.96 -9.47 25.82
N GLU A 113 -3.98 -8.67 25.46
CA GLU A 113 -4.97 -9.01 24.45
C GLU A 113 -4.35 -9.19 23.05
N LEU A 114 -3.17 -8.58 22.82
CA LEU A 114 -2.43 -8.73 21.57
C LEU A 114 -1.94 -10.16 21.32
N ILE A 115 -1.82 -11.00 22.34
CA ILE A 115 -1.39 -12.40 22.15
C ILE A 115 -2.39 -13.15 21.27
N GLY A 116 -3.67 -13.12 21.63
CA GLY A 116 -4.72 -13.78 20.84
C GLY A 116 -4.92 -13.13 19.48
N LEU A 117 -4.94 -11.78 19.47
CA LEU A 117 -5.14 -11.00 18.27
C LEU A 117 -4.04 -11.23 17.22
N SER A 118 -2.76 -11.19 17.63
CA SER A 118 -1.62 -11.38 16.73
C SER A 118 -1.61 -12.78 16.11
N ARG A 119 -1.94 -13.82 16.89
CA ARG A 119 -2.04 -15.20 16.39
C ARG A 119 -3.06 -15.35 15.27
N ILE A 120 -4.20 -14.64 15.35
CA ILE A 120 -5.22 -14.64 14.30
C ILE A 120 -4.74 -13.82 13.09
N VAL A 121 -4.19 -12.62 13.30
CA VAL A 121 -3.69 -11.78 12.20
C VAL A 121 -2.59 -12.49 11.42
N PHE A 122 -1.66 -13.14 12.12
CA PHE A 122 -0.51 -13.80 11.48
C PHE A 122 -0.87 -15.11 10.77
N LEU A 123 -2.04 -15.69 11.04
CA LEU A 123 -2.58 -16.81 10.27
C LEU A 123 -2.72 -16.48 8.78
N SER A 124 -2.84 -15.19 8.45
CA SER A 124 -2.84 -14.68 7.07
C SER A 124 -1.59 -15.08 6.28
N PHE A 125 -0.42 -15.25 6.91
CA PHE A 125 0.81 -15.68 6.22
C PHE A 125 0.75 -17.14 5.76
N LEU A 126 0.10 -17.98 6.56
CA LEU A 126 -0.13 -19.37 6.19
C LEU A 126 -0.94 -19.46 4.90
N PHE A 127 -2.05 -18.74 4.86
CA PHE A 127 -2.92 -18.70 3.68
C PHE A 127 -2.28 -17.98 2.49
N GLY A 128 -1.58 -16.87 2.74
CA GLY A 128 -0.96 -16.06 1.69
C GLY A 128 0.04 -16.84 0.86
N GLY A 129 0.85 -17.69 1.51
CA GLY A 129 1.87 -18.52 0.85
C GLY A 129 1.32 -19.39 -0.29
N PHE A 130 0.15 -19.97 -0.09
CA PHE A 130 -0.50 -20.83 -1.09
C PHE A 130 -0.91 -20.08 -2.36
N GLY A 131 -1.20 -18.78 -2.26
CA GLY A 131 -1.73 -17.99 -3.37
C GLY A 131 -0.67 -17.35 -4.28
N ILE A 132 0.60 -17.24 -3.85
CA ILE A 132 1.63 -16.43 -4.55
C ILE A 132 1.95 -16.98 -5.94
N ALA A 133 2.24 -18.28 -6.06
CA ALA A 133 2.57 -18.89 -7.35
C ALA A 133 1.39 -18.86 -8.33
N SER A 134 0.19 -19.18 -7.86
CA SER A 134 -1.04 -19.11 -8.67
C SER A 134 -1.34 -17.68 -9.11
N ASN A 135 -1.13 -16.69 -8.24
CA ASN A 135 -1.27 -15.27 -8.59
C ASN A 135 -0.26 -14.84 -9.68
N ALA A 136 1.00 -15.30 -9.58
CA ALA A 136 2.03 -15.03 -10.58
C ALA A 136 1.68 -15.68 -11.94
N TYR A 137 1.17 -16.91 -11.92
CA TYR A 137 0.68 -17.59 -13.13
C TYR A 137 -0.45 -16.81 -13.79
N MET A 138 -1.50 -16.46 -13.03
CA MET A 138 -2.65 -15.72 -13.56
C MET A 138 -2.25 -14.31 -14.06
N PHE A 139 -1.25 -13.69 -13.43
CA PHE A 139 -0.72 -12.41 -13.89
C PHE A 139 0.00 -12.54 -15.22
N LYS A 140 0.88 -13.53 -15.36
CA LYS A 140 1.66 -13.78 -16.59
C LYS A 140 0.78 -14.20 -17.77
N THR A 141 -0.27 -14.97 -17.51
CA THR A 141 -1.22 -15.44 -18.54
C THR A 141 -2.35 -14.44 -18.84
N LEU A 142 -2.28 -13.23 -18.22
CA LEU A 142 -3.26 -12.16 -18.41
C LEU A 142 -4.71 -12.56 -18.05
N MET A 143 -4.89 -13.40 -17.04
CA MET A 143 -6.19 -13.81 -16.50
C MET A 143 -6.80 -12.68 -15.63
N VAL A 144 -6.92 -11.47 -16.20
CA VAL A 144 -7.32 -10.27 -15.44
C VAL A 144 -8.78 -10.36 -14.97
N LYS A 145 -9.65 -10.94 -15.79
CA LYS A 145 -11.08 -11.12 -15.46
C LYS A 145 -11.27 -12.07 -14.26
N GLU A 146 -10.55 -13.18 -14.27
CA GLU A 146 -10.61 -14.18 -13.19
C GLU A 146 -10.06 -13.59 -11.89
N ARG A 147 -8.94 -12.89 -11.94
CA ARG A 147 -8.37 -12.17 -10.78
C ARG A 147 -9.35 -11.14 -10.24
N ALA A 148 -9.97 -10.34 -11.11
CA ALA A 148 -10.98 -9.37 -10.73
C ALA A 148 -12.16 -10.02 -9.98
N LYS A 149 -12.66 -11.15 -10.46
CA LYS A 149 -13.74 -11.90 -9.79
C LYS A 149 -13.29 -12.40 -8.42
N ILE A 150 -12.10 -13.00 -8.33
CA ILE A 150 -11.55 -13.50 -7.08
C ILE A 150 -11.43 -12.39 -6.04
N ASP A 151 -10.85 -11.25 -6.41
CA ASP A 151 -10.64 -10.14 -5.49
C ASP A 151 -12.00 -9.57 -4.99
N ILE A 152 -13.00 -9.44 -5.87
CA ILE A 152 -14.35 -8.98 -5.51
C ILE A 152 -15.05 -10.00 -4.60
N ILE A 153 -15.04 -11.29 -4.92
CA ILE A 153 -15.66 -12.33 -4.10
C ILE A 153 -15.00 -12.37 -2.72
N SER A 154 -13.66 -12.36 -2.67
CA SER A 154 -12.90 -12.36 -1.42
C SER A 154 -13.25 -11.16 -0.55
N LEU A 155 -13.41 -9.97 -1.16
CA LEU A 155 -13.74 -8.75 -0.45
C LEU A 155 -15.19 -8.77 0.08
N ILE A 156 -16.14 -9.25 -0.70
CA ILE A 156 -17.54 -9.38 -0.27
C ILE A 156 -17.64 -10.40 0.89
N CYS A 157 -17.07 -11.59 0.72
CA CYS A 157 -17.14 -12.64 1.74
C CYS A 157 -16.45 -12.18 3.04
N SER A 158 -15.24 -11.66 2.95
CA SER A 158 -14.48 -11.21 4.12
C SER A 158 -15.12 -9.99 4.79
N GLY A 159 -15.61 -9.04 4.00
CA GLY A 159 -16.32 -7.87 4.50
C GLY A 159 -17.60 -8.25 5.25
N THR A 160 -18.38 -9.19 4.70
CA THR A 160 -19.59 -9.72 5.37
C THR A 160 -19.22 -10.45 6.67
N ILE A 161 -18.19 -11.30 6.67
CA ILE A 161 -17.69 -11.96 7.89
C ILE A 161 -17.29 -10.92 8.94
N GLY A 162 -16.52 -9.88 8.54
CA GLY A 162 -16.08 -8.83 9.45
C GLY A 162 -17.25 -8.06 10.07
N VAL A 163 -18.25 -7.69 9.28
CA VAL A 163 -19.43 -6.98 9.77
C VAL A 163 -20.26 -7.88 10.71
N LEU A 164 -20.49 -9.14 10.35
CA LEU A 164 -21.23 -10.07 11.20
C LEU A 164 -20.52 -10.28 12.55
N LEU A 165 -19.22 -10.46 12.56
CA LEU A 165 -18.43 -10.60 13.80
C LEU A 165 -18.47 -9.32 14.63
N ALA A 166 -18.36 -8.15 14.01
CA ALA A 166 -18.43 -6.87 14.70
C ALA A 166 -19.82 -6.67 15.36
N LEU A 167 -20.91 -7.01 14.67
CA LEU A 167 -22.27 -6.96 15.22
C LEU A 167 -22.49 -7.93 16.39
N ASN A 168 -21.76 -9.06 16.40
CA ASN A 168 -21.82 -10.03 17.50
C ASN A 168 -20.82 -9.72 18.65
N GLY A 169 -20.22 -8.53 18.67
CA GLY A 169 -19.38 -8.08 19.79
C GLY A 169 -17.93 -8.61 19.77
N PHE A 170 -17.45 -9.17 18.65
CA PHE A 170 -16.07 -9.64 18.54
C PHE A 170 -15.03 -8.50 18.39
N ALA A 171 -15.47 -7.22 18.38
CA ALA A 171 -14.62 -6.04 18.43
C ALA A 171 -13.42 -6.12 17.44
N TYR A 172 -12.20 -5.86 17.90
CA TYR A 172 -10.97 -5.94 17.09
C TYR A 172 -10.71 -7.32 16.46
N TYR A 173 -11.21 -8.41 17.05
CA TYR A 173 -11.13 -9.73 16.42
C TYR A 173 -11.89 -9.81 15.11
N GLY A 174 -13.01 -9.09 14.98
CA GLY A 174 -13.75 -9.00 13.73
C GLY A 174 -12.91 -8.42 12.58
N LEU A 175 -12.12 -7.37 12.85
CA LEU A 175 -11.18 -6.78 11.87
C LEU A 175 -10.04 -7.75 11.51
N ALA A 176 -9.48 -8.43 12.50
CA ALA A 176 -8.41 -9.41 12.30
C ALA A 176 -8.88 -10.58 11.43
N ILE A 177 -10.03 -11.16 11.77
CA ILE A 177 -10.62 -12.28 11.02
C ILE A 177 -11.02 -11.84 9.62
N GLN A 178 -11.58 -10.62 9.45
CA GLN A 178 -11.88 -10.06 8.12
C GLN A 178 -10.63 -10.03 7.23
N THR A 179 -9.52 -9.49 7.74
CA THR A 179 -8.27 -9.37 6.97
C THR A 179 -7.70 -10.76 6.64
N THR A 180 -7.68 -11.67 7.61
CA THR A 180 -7.22 -13.04 7.44
C THR A 180 -8.10 -13.81 6.45
N ALA A 181 -9.42 -13.65 6.54
CA ALA A 181 -10.37 -14.28 5.62
C ALA A 181 -10.23 -13.73 4.19
N TYR A 182 -9.99 -12.43 4.01
CA TYR A 182 -9.73 -11.85 2.69
C TYR A 182 -8.54 -12.51 2.00
N ILE A 183 -7.42 -12.65 2.73
CA ILE A 183 -6.21 -13.29 2.21
C ILE A 183 -6.45 -14.79 1.99
N GLY A 184 -7.10 -15.48 2.94
CA GLY A 184 -7.36 -16.90 2.86
C GLY A 184 -8.29 -17.29 1.70
N ILE A 185 -9.44 -16.62 1.58
CA ILE A 185 -10.40 -16.84 0.50
C ILE A 185 -9.75 -16.48 -0.84
N GLY A 186 -9.06 -15.35 -0.92
CA GLY A 186 -8.37 -14.91 -2.13
C GLY A 186 -7.30 -15.90 -2.60
N SER A 187 -6.48 -16.42 -1.69
CA SER A 187 -5.44 -17.41 -2.00
C SER A 187 -6.05 -18.75 -2.43
N MET A 188 -7.09 -19.20 -1.72
CA MET A 188 -7.78 -20.45 -2.07
C MET A 188 -8.44 -20.37 -3.45
N LEU A 189 -9.14 -19.26 -3.73
CA LEU A 189 -9.77 -19.07 -5.03
C LEU A 189 -8.71 -18.95 -6.15
N LYS A 190 -7.60 -18.25 -5.93
CA LYS A 190 -6.50 -18.18 -6.91
C LYS A 190 -5.93 -19.58 -7.19
N PHE A 191 -5.80 -20.40 -6.17
CA PHE A 191 -5.35 -21.78 -6.32
C PHE A 191 -6.36 -22.63 -7.13
N CYS A 192 -7.66 -22.51 -6.84
CA CYS A 192 -8.71 -23.25 -7.54
C CYS A 192 -8.92 -22.80 -9.00
N TYR A 193 -8.80 -21.49 -9.27
CA TYR A 193 -9.00 -20.92 -10.61
C TYR A 193 -7.75 -21.02 -11.50
N SER A 194 -6.58 -21.23 -10.91
CA SER A 194 -5.33 -21.39 -11.66
C SER A 194 -5.29 -22.78 -12.32
N PRO A 195 -5.04 -22.86 -13.63
CA PRO A 195 -4.81 -24.15 -14.30
C PRO A 195 -3.52 -24.83 -13.84
N TRP A 196 -2.60 -24.08 -13.24
CA TRP A 196 -1.36 -24.59 -12.72
C TRP A 196 -1.57 -25.22 -11.34
N THR A 197 -1.00 -26.39 -11.12
CA THR A 197 -1.04 -27.13 -9.85
C THR A 197 0.38 -27.47 -9.38
N PRO A 198 0.68 -27.40 -8.07
CA PRO A 198 1.99 -27.74 -7.56
C PRO A 198 2.25 -29.25 -7.62
N THR A 199 3.52 -29.61 -7.75
CA THR A 199 4.01 -31.01 -7.66
C THR A 199 4.96 -31.15 -6.47
N PHE A 200 5.14 -32.36 -5.96
CA PHE A 200 6.07 -32.65 -4.86
C PHE A 200 7.54 -32.78 -5.30
N LEU A 201 7.82 -32.69 -6.59
CA LEU A 201 9.19 -32.64 -7.11
C LEU A 201 9.74 -31.23 -6.96
N ILE A 202 10.50 -31.00 -5.91
CA ILE A 202 11.00 -29.66 -5.56
C ILE A 202 12.40 -29.48 -6.14
N ASP A 203 12.57 -28.56 -7.08
CA ASP A 203 13.87 -28.06 -7.54
C ASP A 203 14.09 -26.63 -7.02
N TRP A 204 15.12 -26.45 -6.18
CA TRP A 204 15.45 -25.16 -5.61
C TRP A 204 16.38 -24.29 -6.49
N ARG A 205 16.89 -24.84 -7.60
CA ARG A 205 17.82 -24.12 -8.49
C ARG A 205 17.25 -22.84 -9.08
N PRO A 206 15.97 -22.80 -9.51
CA PRO A 206 15.36 -21.55 -10.00
C PRO A 206 15.37 -20.43 -8.99
N LEU A 207 15.16 -20.73 -7.70
CA LEU A 207 15.15 -19.71 -6.63
C LEU A 207 16.49 -19.01 -6.47
N LYS A 208 17.61 -19.71 -6.66
CA LYS A 208 18.94 -19.12 -6.51
C LYS A 208 19.19 -17.98 -7.50
N SER A 209 18.71 -18.12 -8.72
CA SER A 209 18.79 -17.06 -9.74
C SER A 209 17.85 -15.89 -9.44
N MET A 210 16.63 -16.20 -9.00
CA MET A 210 15.62 -15.20 -8.63
C MET A 210 16.01 -14.44 -7.38
N PHE A 211 16.59 -15.10 -6.36
CA PHE A 211 16.97 -14.49 -5.09
C PHE A 211 18.01 -13.39 -5.24
N ARG A 212 18.97 -13.55 -6.16
CA ARG A 212 19.98 -12.52 -6.44
C ARG A 212 19.35 -11.21 -6.94
N PHE A 213 18.28 -11.31 -7.73
CA PHE A 213 17.51 -10.14 -8.20
C PHE A 213 16.61 -9.59 -7.09
N SER A 214 15.90 -10.47 -6.38
CA SER A 214 14.90 -10.11 -5.39
C SER A 214 15.47 -9.57 -4.09
N SER A 215 16.68 -9.98 -3.68
CA SER A 215 17.27 -9.60 -2.38
C SER A 215 17.38 -8.08 -2.18
N LYS A 216 17.83 -7.35 -3.20
CA LYS A 216 17.89 -5.88 -3.14
C LYS A 216 16.50 -5.25 -3.02
N LEU A 217 15.51 -5.80 -3.74
CA LEU A 217 14.13 -5.32 -3.67
C LEU A 217 13.50 -5.61 -2.31
N ILE A 218 13.78 -6.79 -1.72
CA ILE A 218 13.31 -7.16 -0.38
C ILE A 218 13.80 -6.14 0.65
N VAL A 219 15.11 -5.88 0.67
CA VAL A 219 15.70 -4.92 1.62
C VAL A 219 15.04 -3.54 1.47
N THR A 220 14.94 -3.04 0.24
CA THR A 220 14.32 -1.74 -0.02
C THR A 220 12.86 -1.71 0.43
N ASN A 221 12.10 -2.76 0.11
CA ASN A 221 10.70 -2.85 0.47
C ASN A 221 10.49 -2.98 1.98
N VAL A 222 11.33 -3.76 2.69
CA VAL A 222 11.29 -3.86 4.16
C VAL A 222 11.55 -2.49 4.79
N PHE A 223 12.58 -1.75 4.35
CA PHE A 223 12.81 -0.38 4.82
C PHE A 223 11.60 0.53 4.54
N THR A 224 10.98 0.41 3.39
CA THR A 224 9.76 1.15 3.04
C THR A 224 8.61 0.80 4.00
N GLN A 225 8.42 -0.48 4.35
CA GLN A 225 7.39 -0.89 5.31
C GLN A 225 7.67 -0.37 6.72
N ILE A 226 8.93 -0.40 7.15
CA ILE A 226 9.33 0.20 8.42
C ILE A 226 8.99 1.69 8.41
N SER A 227 9.39 2.42 7.38
CA SER A 227 9.11 3.85 7.22
C SER A 227 7.61 4.17 7.29
N ASN A 228 6.79 3.40 6.57
CA ASN A 228 5.35 3.62 6.51
C ASN A 228 4.62 3.30 7.82
N ASN A 229 5.16 2.38 8.65
CA ASN A 229 4.48 1.89 9.84
C ASN A 229 5.14 2.30 11.16
N ILE A 230 6.34 2.87 11.14
CA ILE A 230 7.10 3.21 12.36
C ILE A 230 6.32 4.19 13.26
N PHE A 231 5.57 5.11 12.65
CA PHE A 231 4.75 6.04 13.38
C PHE A 231 3.63 5.33 14.16
N SER A 232 3.00 4.31 13.57
CA SER A 232 2.00 3.47 14.24
C SER A 232 2.60 2.71 15.42
N VAL A 233 3.86 2.27 15.32
CA VAL A 233 4.59 1.61 16.41
C VAL A 233 4.81 2.57 17.57
N ILE A 234 5.29 3.78 17.27
CA ILE A 234 5.52 4.83 18.28
C ILE A 234 4.20 5.19 18.98
N LEU A 235 3.13 5.40 18.21
CA LEU A 235 1.83 5.71 18.78
C LEU A 235 1.28 4.55 19.62
N GLY A 236 1.42 3.32 19.15
CA GLY A 236 0.98 2.13 19.88
C GLY A 236 1.72 1.94 21.22
N LYS A 237 3.02 2.27 21.27
CA LYS A 237 3.82 2.13 22.50
C LYS A 237 3.63 3.26 23.50
N PHE A 238 3.60 4.52 23.03
CA PHE A 238 3.63 5.69 23.90
C PHE A 238 2.28 6.36 24.10
N TYR A 239 1.27 5.98 23.30
CA TYR A 239 -0.09 6.51 23.39
C TYR A 239 -1.11 5.40 23.56
N SER A 240 -2.40 5.76 23.61
CA SER A 240 -3.46 4.75 23.76
C SER A 240 -3.85 4.10 22.42
N PRO A 241 -4.37 2.86 22.44
CA PRO A 241 -4.95 2.24 21.24
C PRO A 241 -6.00 3.13 20.57
N ARG A 242 -6.79 3.86 21.35
CA ARG A 242 -7.82 4.77 20.85
C ARG A 242 -7.22 5.89 20.00
N GLN A 243 -6.10 6.49 20.43
CA GLN A 243 -5.41 7.53 19.67
C GLN A 243 -4.79 6.98 18.38
N LEU A 244 -4.19 5.79 18.44
CA LEU A 244 -3.72 5.09 17.23
C LEU A 244 -4.87 4.78 16.28
N GLY A 245 -6.05 4.45 16.79
CA GLY A 245 -7.25 4.22 15.97
C GLY A 245 -7.70 5.48 15.23
N PHE A 246 -7.74 6.64 15.88
CA PHE A 246 -8.05 7.90 15.21
C PHE A 246 -7.03 8.27 14.13
N TYR A 247 -5.75 8.09 14.42
CA TYR A 247 -4.66 8.26 13.45
C TYR A 247 -4.84 7.31 12.25
N SER A 248 -5.07 6.01 12.51
CA SER A 248 -5.22 4.99 11.48
C SER A 248 -6.42 5.27 10.56
N GLN A 249 -7.52 5.78 11.10
CA GLN A 249 -8.67 6.17 10.28
C GLN A 249 -8.37 7.40 9.42
N GLY A 250 -7.72 8.43 9.97
CA GLY A 250 -7.30 9.59 9.17
C GLY A 250 -6.41 9.18 8.01
N GLN A 251 -5.41 8.32 8.26
CA GLN A 251 -4.50 7.79 7.24
C GLN A 251 -5.24 6.92 6.21
N LYS A 252 -6.16 6.05 6.65
CA LYS A 252 -6.93 5.17 5.78
C LYS A 252 -7.77 5.95 4.77
N TRP A 253 -8.51 6.95 5.22
CA TRP A 253 -9.39 7.72 4.34
C TRP A 253 -8.62 8.60 3.37
N MET A 254 -7.54 9.25 3.82
CA MET A 254 -6.61 9.94 2.92
C MET A 254 -6.01 8.97 1.90
N GLY A 255 -5.59 7.77 2.33
CA GLY A 255 -5.03 6.74 1.47
C GLY A 255 -6.01 6.26 0.38
N MET A 256 -7.31 6.18 0.67
CA MET A 256 -8.33 5.85 -0.33
C MET A 256 -8.39 6.91 -1.44
N GLY A 257 -8.36 8.20 -1.07
CA GLY A 257 -8.30 9.29 -2.06
C GLY A 257 -7.02 9.22 -2.89
N ASN A 258 -5.87 8.98 -2.25
CA ASN A 258 -4.59 8.83 -2.95
C ASN A 258 -4.53 7.61 -3.87
N SER A 259 -5.21 6.52 -3.53
CA SER A 259 -5.29 5.34 -4.40
C SER A 259 -5.93 5.64 -5.74
N PHE A 260 -6.92 6.53 -5.76
CA PHE A 260 -7.56 7.00 -6.99
C PHE A 260 -6.56 7.75 -7.88
N VAL A 261 -5.87 8.75 -7.34
CA VAL A 261 -4.85 9.53 -8.05
C VAL A 261 -3.67 8.66 -8.48
N GLY A 262 -3.20 7.80 -7.57
CA GLY A 262 -2.08 6.89 -7.80
C GLY A 262 -2.37 5.88 -8.91
N GLY A 263 -3.57 5.33 -8.97
CA GLY A 263 -4.00 4.42 -10.03
C GLY A 263 -3.92 5.05 -11.42
N MET A 264 -4.36 6.31 -11.55
CA MET A 264 -4.29 7.06 -12.81
C MET A 264 -2.85 7.36 -13.23
N ILE A 265 -2.00 7.75 -12.29
CA ILE A 265 -0.61 8.15 -12.57
C ILE A 265 0.27 6.92 -12.82
N ASN A 266 0.26 5.95 -11.92
CA ASN A 266 1.17 4.79 -11.98
C ASN A 266 0.88 3.89 -13.18
N GLY A 267 -0.37 3.81 -13.64
CA GLY A 267 -0.75 3.07 -14.84
C GLY A 267 -0.09 3.61 -16.13
N VAL A 268 0.27 4.89 -16.17
CA VAL A 268 0.83 5.56 -17.34
C VAL A 268 2.28 5.99 -17.13
N ALA A 269 2.66 6.41 -15.93
CA ALA A 269 3.95 7.03 -15.66
C ALA A 269 5.14 6.13 -15.98
N GLN A 270 5.15 4.91 -15.45
CA GLN A 270 6.30 4.03 -15.61
C GLN A 270 6.53 3.62 -17.07
N PRO A 271 5.54 3.13 -17.84
CA PRO A 271 5.74 2.80 -19.26
C PRO A 271 6.23 3.99 -20.10
N VAL A 272 5.65 5.17 -19.91
CA VAL A 272 6.00 6.38 -20.66
C VAL A 272 7.42 6.87 -20.33
N LEU A 273 7.79 6.85 -19.03
CA LEU A 273 9.12 7.26 -18.60
C LEU A 273 10.20 6.28 -19.07
N VAL A 274 9.92 4.98 -19.10
CA VAL A 274 10.85 3.96 -19.62
C VAL A 274 11.07 4.13 -21.13
N GLN A 275 10.00 4.35 -21.92
CA GLN A 275 10.10 4.56 -23.37
C GLN A 275 10.87 5.83 -23.76
N SER A 276 10.94 6.80 -22.85
CA SER A 276 11.61 8.09 -23.09
C SER A 276 13.01 8.20 -22.50
N VAL A 277 13.56 7.14 -21.91
CA VAL A 277 14.89 7.15 -21.24
C VAL A 277 16.02 7.58 -22.18
N ALA A 278 15.95 7.20 -23.46
CA ALA A 278 16.97 7.54 -24.47
C ALA A 278 17.03 9.04 -24.81
N ASP A 279 15.91 9.76 -24.65
CA ASP A 279 15.79 11.19 -24.95
C ASP A 279 15.43 11.95 -23.66
N LYS A 280 16.46 12.53 -23.03
CA LYS A 280 16.30 13.25 -21.76
C LYS A 280 15.36 14.47 -21.85
N ASP A 281 15.33 15.17 -22.96
CA ASP A 281 14.48 16.35 -23.12
C ASP A 281 13.00 15.93 -23.26
N ARG A 282 12.75 14.87 -24.04
CA ARG A 282 11.42 14.26 -24.15
C ARG A 282 10.96 13.73 -22.80
N GLN A 283 11.82 13.02 -22.06
CA GLN A 283 11.50 12.48 -20.74
C GLN A 283 11.18 13.59 -19.74
N ARG A 284 11.97 14.67 -19.70
CA ARG A 284 11.73 15.85 -18.87
C ARG A 284 10.38 16.50 -19.18
N ASN A 285 10.06 16.66 -20.47
CA ASN A 285 8.79 17.25 -20.89
C ASN A 285 7.59 16.36 -20.52
N MET A 286 7.72 15.04 -20.68
CA MET A 286 6.69 14.08 -20.23
C MET A 286 6.51 14.11 -18.71
N PHE A 287 7.61 14.09 -17.94
CA PHE A 287 7.56 14.21 -16.50
C PHE A 287 6.83 15.49 -16.05
N ARG A 288 7.16 16.65 -16.62
CA ARG A 288 6.50 17.93 -16.30
C ARG A 288 5.01 17.93 -16.64
N LYS A 289 4.61 17.29 -17.76
CA LYS A 289 3.19 17.11 -18.08
C LYS A 289 2.47 16.27 -17.03
N MET A 290 3.11 15.19 -16.56
CA MET A 290 2.55 14.35 -15.50
C MET A 290 2.48 15.08 -14.15
N VAL A 291 3.45 15.93 -13.83
CA VAL A 291 3.41 16.79 -12.64
C VAL A 291 2.21 17.73 -12.67
N ARG A 292 1.97 18.42 -13.80
CA ARG A 292 0.81 19.31 -13.96
C ARG A 292 -0.51 18.57 -13.86
N PHE A 293 -0.62 17.44 -14.55
CA PHE A 293 -1.82 16.61 -14.53
C PHE A 293 -2.10 16.04 -13.12
N GLY A 294 -1.05 15.56 -12.46
CA GLY A 294 -1.15 15.06 -11.08
C GLY A 294 -1.58 16.16 -10.09
N ALA A 295 -1.01 17.37 -10.21
CA ALA A 295 -1.41 18.51 -9.39
C ALA A 295 -2.88 18.88 -9.63
N PHE A 296 -3.30 18.92 -10.91
CA PHE A 296 -4.66 19.29 -11.29
C PHE A 296 -5.74 18.36 -10.68
N ILE A 297 -5.43 17.08 -10.50
CA ILE A 297 -6.37 16.12 -9.89
C ILE A 297 -6.17 16.06 -8.38
N SER A 298 -4.91 15.96 -7.92
CA SER A 298 -4.60 15.67 -6.52
C SER A 298 -4.97 16.84 -5.60
N PHE A 299 -4.71 18.08 -5.98
CA PHE A 299 -4.95 19.22 -5.13
C PHE A 299 -6.43 19.48 -4.85
N PRO A 300 -7.32 19.56 -5.87
CA PRO A 300 -8.74 19.72 -5.61
C PRO A 300 -9.32 18.57 -4.79
N LEU A 301 -8.89 17.34 -5.12
CA LEU A 301 -9.38 16.14 -4.42
C LEU A 301 -8.96 16.17 -2.94
N MET A 302 -7.68 16.41 -2.64
CA MET A 302 -7.16 16.32 -1.26
C MET A 302 -7.54 17.55 -0.43
N PHE A 303 -7.40 18.76 -0.95
CA PHE A 303 -7.81 19.96 -0.21
C PHE A 303 -9.33 20.06 -0.12
N GLY A 304 -10.08 19.66 -1.14
CA GLY A 304 -11.52 19.53 -1.07
C GLY A 304 -11.94 18.53 0.00
N PHE A 305 -11.26 17.36 0.07
CA PHE A 305 -11.52 16.38 1.11
C PHE A 305 -11.15 16.87 2.50
N ALA A 306 -10.03 17.61 2.65
CA ALA A 306 -9.67 18.27 3.92
C ALA A 306 -10.73 19.29 4.36
N PHE A 307 -11.32 20.02 3.42
CA PHE A 307 -12.36 21.01 3.69
C PHE A 307 -13.64 20.35 4.21
N VAL A 308 -14.09 19.26 3.60
CA VAL A 308 -15.30 18.52 4.01
C VAL A 308 -15.01 17.40 5.02
N ALA A 309 -13.79 17.31 5.56
CA ALA A 309 -13.37 16.20 6.43
C ALA A 309 -14.23 16.09 7.69
N LYS A 310 -14.66 17.21 8.27
CA LYS A 310 -15.52 17.23 9.45
C LYS A 310 -16.89 16.64 9.14
N GLU A 311 -17.52 17.13 8.10
CA GLU A 311 -18.84 16.67 7.65
C GLU A 311 -18.79 15.20 7.23
N PHE A 312 -17.76 14.81 6.49
CA PHE A 312 -17.53 13.41 6.10
C PHE A 312 -17.46 12.50 7.33
N VAL A 313 -16.61 12.84 8.30
CA VAL A 313 -16.43 12.02 9.51
C VAL A 313 -17.72 11.97 10.32
N LEU A 314 -18.39 13.09 10.58
CA LEU A 314 -19.58 13.13 11.42
C LEU A 314 -20.75 12.40 10.76
N ILE A 315 -21.00 12.60 9.46
CA ILE A 315 -22.13 12.01 8.74
C ILE A 315 -21.90 10.51 8.51
N PHE A 316 -20.72 10.12 8.04
CA PHE A 316 -20.47 8.74 7.61
C PHE A 316 -19.94 7.83 8.71
N LEU A 317 -19.02 8.31 9.57
CA LEU A 317 -18.45 7.51 10.64
C LEU A 317 -19.16 7.69 11.98
N GLY A 318 -19.64 8.91 12.26
CA GLY A 318 -20.32 9.29 13.50
C GLY A 318 -19.44 10.09 14.47
N GLU A 319 -20.06 10.70 15.48
CA GLU A 319 -19.42 11.63 16.44
C GLU A 319 -18.23 11.01 17.20
N LYS A 320 -18.27 9.70 17.46
CA LYS A 320 -17.18 8.98 18.15
C LYS A 320 -15.84 9.09 17.42
N TRP A 321 -15.83 9.46 16.14
CA TRP A 321 -14.66 9.63 15.30
C TRP A 321 -14.22 11.09 15.14
N SER A 322 -14.83 12.03 15.85
CA SER A 322 -14.55 13.46 15.74
C SER A 322 -13.06 13.80 15.89
N SER A 323 -12.34 13.10 16.78
CA SER A 323 -10.90 13.27 16.94
C SER A 323 -10.07 12.85 15.72
N SER A 324 -10.60 12.07 14.79
CA SER A 324 -9.89 11.69 13.56
C SER A 324 -9.96 12.77 12.47
N VAL A 325 -10.83 13.78 12.60
CA VAL A 325 -10.99 14.87 11.63
C VAL A 325 -9.67 15.60 11.41
N LEU A 326 -9.03 16.05 12.50
CA LEU A 326 -7.77 16.78 12.40
C LEU A 326 -6.64 15.92 11.80
N PHE A 327 -6.57 14.65 12.15
CA PHE A 327 -5.62 13.72 11.50
C PHE A 327 -5.86 13.62 10.00
N LEU A 328 -7.12 13.47 9.58
CA LEU A 328 -7.50 13.41 8.16
C LEU A 328 -7.09 14.70 7.43
N GLN A 329 -7.38 15.87 8.01
CA GLN A 329 -7.02 17.17 7.43
C GLN A 329 -5.50 17.32 7.26
N ILE A 330 -4.71 17.00 8.30
CA ILE A 330 -3.25 17.05 8.24
C ILE A 330 -2.71 16.08 7.19
N PHE A 331 -3.25 14.86 7.12
CA PHE A 331 -2.82 13.89 6.12
C PHE A 331 -3.20 14.29 4.69
N CYS A 332 -4.33 14.95 4.48
CA CYS A 332 -4.71 15.46 3.15
C CYS A 332 -3.71 16.50 2.64
N CYS A 333 -3.09 17.31 3.53
CA CYS A 333 -2.00 18.20 3.14
C CYS A 333 -0.81 17.46 2.54
N TRP A 334 -0.41 16.32 3.13
CA TRP A 334 0.62 15.44 2.53
C TRP A 334 0.09 14.72 1.30
N GLY A 335 -1.13 14.21 1.36
CA GLY A 335 -1.80 13.49 0.28
C GLY A 335 -1.81 14.25 -1.02
N ALA A 336 -1.99 15.58 -0.96
CA ALA A 336 -1.95 16.46 -2.12
C ALA A 336 -0.62 16.38 -2.90
N PHE A 337 0.50 16.11 -2.22
CA PHE A 337 1.84 16.03 -2.82
C PHE A 337 2.35 14.61 -3.03
N TRP A 338 1.66 13.60 -2.53
CA TRP A 338 2.11 12.19 -2.58
C TRP A 338 2.36 11.69 -4.02
N TYR A 339 1.56 12.15 -4.99
CA TYR A 339 1.73 11.81 -6.40
C TYR A 339 3.10 12.21 -6.94
N LEU A 340 3.66 13.33 -6.46
CA LEU A 340 4.97 13.82 -6.88
C LEU A 340 6.09 12.90 -6.44
N GLN A 341 6.03 12.39 -5.18
CA GLN A 341 6.95 11.36 -4.71
C GLN A 341 6.86 10.10 -5.58
N SER A 342 5.64 9.67 -5.93
CA SER A 342 5.43 8.53 -6.82
C SER A 342 6.06 8.75 -8.21
N LEU A 343 5.92 9.94 -8.80
CA LEU A 343 6.57 10.28 -10.07
C LEU A 343 8.10 10.26 -9.98
N TYR A 344 8.66 10.79 -8.89
CA TYR A 344 10.11 10.77 -8.66
C TYR A 344 10.63 9.32 -8.55
N THR A 345 9.96 8.48 -7.80
CA THR A 345 10.37 7.07 -7.66
C THR A 345 10.25 6.30 -8.98
N ASN A 346 9.18 6.49 -9.74
CA ASN A 346 9.01 5.88 -11.07
C ASN A 346 10.13 6.33 -12.04
N LEU A 347 10.54 7.59 -11.98
CA LEU A 347 11.64 8.11 -12.81
C LEU A 347 12.98 7.46 -12.46
N LEU A 348 13.31 7.27 -11.17
CA LEU A 348 14.52 6.54 -10.74
C LEU A 348 14.50 5.08 -11.19
N ILE A 349 13.36 4.42 -11.03
CA ILE A 349 13.19 3.02 -11.43
C ILE A 349 13.35 2.87 -12.96
N SER A 350 12.84 3.83 -13.75
CA SER A 350 12.98 3.81 -15.21
C SER A 350 14.45 3.86 -15.67
N HIS A 351 15.33 4.48 -14.88
CA HIS A 351 16.78 4.51 -15.12
C HIS A 351 17.55 3.36 -14.48
N GLY A 352 16.88 2.40 -13.84
CA GLY A 352 17.52 1.27 -13.14
C GLY A 352 18.35 1.68 -11.92
N LYS A 353 18.11 2.90 -11.36
CA LYS A 353 18.86 3.45 -10.22
C LYS A 353 18.25 3.03 -8.88
N SER A 354 18.11 1.71 -8.67
CA SER A 354 17.52 1.15 -7.43
C SER A 354 18.33 1.51 -6.17
N ASP A 355 19.65 1.70 -6.31
CA ASP A 355 20.50 2.09 -5.19
C ASP A 355 20.16 3.52 -4.70
N LEU A 356 19.97 4.47 -5.63
CA LEU A 356 19.53 5.83 -5.29
C LEU A 356 18.11 5.84 -4.69
N TYR A 357 17.25 4.94 -5.14
CA TYR A 357 15.93 4.76 -4.55
C TYR A 357 16.03 4.31 -3.09
N LEU A 358 16.86 3.30 -2.79
CA LEU A 358 17.10 2.86 -1.41
C LEU A 358 17.65 3.99 -0.54
N TYR A 359 18.67 4.72 -1.00
CA TYR A 359 19.21 5.87 -0.26
C TYR A 359 18.15 6.94 0.02
N GLY A 360 17.32 7.26 -0.98
CA GLY A 360 16.22 8.21 -0.82
C GLY A 360 15.22 7.77 0.24
N VAL A 361 14.83 6.48 0.24
CA VAL A 361 13.94 5.91 1.26
C VAL A 361 14.56 5.99 2.65
N VAL A 362 15.81 5.57 2.83
CA VAL A 362 16.50 5.59 4.13
C VAL A 362 16.62 7.02 4.67
N ILE A 363 17.06 7.97 3.85
CA ILE A 363 17.21 9.38 4.26
C ILE A 363 15.83 9.95 4.64
N ASN A 364 14.79 9.71 3.83
CA ASN A 364 13.45 10.21 4.12
C ASN A 364 12.89 9.59 5.41
N SER A 365 13.10 8.29 5.65
CA SER A 365 12.68 7.62 6.89
C SER A 365 13.39 8.17 8.11
N THR A 366 14.69 8.42 8.01
CA THR A 366 15.48 9.04 9.09
C THR A 366 14.96 10.45 9.40
N LEU A 367 14.67 11.23 8.36
CA LEU A 367 14.10 12.57 8.51
C LEU A 367 12.73 12.53 9.20
N GLN A 368 11.87 11.59 8.80
CA GLN A 368 10.56 11.38 9.45
C GLN A 368 10.73 11.08 10.95
N LEU A 369 11.63 10.14 11.30
CA LEU A 369 11.89 9.81 12.70
C LEU A 369 12.39 11.00 13.51
N LEU A 370 13.33 11.77 12.96
CA LEU A 370 13.83 12.97 13.60
C LEU A 370 12.70 13.97 13.90
N PHE A 371 11.85 14.25 12.92
CA PHE A 371 10.73 15.18 13.11
C PHE A 371 9.70 14.63 14.10
N ILE A 372 9.38 13.33 14.04
CA ILE A 372 8.47 12.71 15.00
C ILE A 372 9.00 12.88 16.43
N VAL A 373 10.29 12.61 16.66
CA VAL A 373 10.93 12.76 17.98
C VAL A 373 10.95 14.22 18.41
N CYS A 374 11.38 15.15 17.53
CA CYS A 374 11.42 16.58 17.86
C CYS A 374 10.03 17.14 18.23
N PHE A 375 8.98 16.70 17.53
CA PHE A 375 7.63 17.18 17.75
C PHE A 375 6.87 16.36 18.83
N SER A 376 7.44 15.28 19.35
CA SER A 376 6.79 14.46 20.39
C SER A 376 6.48 15.21 21.68
N TYR A 377 7.29 16.20 22.04
CA TYR A 377 7.09 17.04 23.22
C TYR A 377 5.81 17.88 23.16
N PHE A 378 5.28 18.16 21.97
CA PHE A 378 4.08 18.98 21.76
C PHE A 378 2.79 18.16 21.63
N GLY A 379 2.90 16.84 21.69
CA GLY A 379 1.76 15.91 21.61
C GLY A 379 1.51 15.33 20.22
N ILE A 380 0.52 14.42 20.15
CA ILE A 380 0.30 13.55 18.99
C ILE A 380 0.00 14.31 17.68
N TYR A 381 -0.77 15.38 17.73
CA TYR A 381 -1.11 16.15 16.52
C TYR A 381 0.13 16.84 15.93
N PHE A 382 0.97 17.39 16.79
CA PHE A 382 2.23 17.99 16.35
C PHE A 382 3.20 16.96 15.80
N MET A 383 3.23 15.76 16.35
CA MET A 383 4.02 14.63 15.78
C MET A 383 3.58 14.34 14.35
N VAL A 384 2.26 14.30 14.08
CA VAL A 384 1.74 14.08 12.72
C VAL A 384 2.05 15.25 11.81
N VAL A 385 1.98 16.49 12.29
CA VAL A 385 2.43 17.67 11.55
C VAL A 385 3.91 17.56 11.23
N GLY A 386 4.74 17.18 12.19
CA GLY A 386 6.18 16.94 11.99
C GLY A 386 6.43 15.87 10.93
N PHE A 387 5.69 14.77 10.97
CA PHE A 387 5.74 13.72 9.93
C PHE A 387 5.38 14.27 8.54
N VAL A 388 4.35 15.09 8.42
CA VAL A 388 3.96 15.72 7.15
C VAL A 388 5.03 16.69 6.65
N ILE A 389 5.58 17.54 7.54
CA ILE A 389 6.66 18.47 7.20
C ILE A 389 7.90 17.68 6.71
N ALA A 390 8.27 16.60 7.41
CA ALA A 390 9.38 15.75 7.01
C ALA A 390 9.19 15.17 5.59
N ASN A 391 7.97 14.73 5.25
CA ASN A 391 7.66 14.24 3.91
C ASN A 391 7.73 15.33 2.84
N VAL A 392 7.26 16.54 3.13
CA VAL A 392 7.36 17.68 2.21
C VAL A 392 8.83 18.07 1.98
N ILE A 393 9.64 18.13 3.04
CA ILE A 393 11.10 18.34 2.92
C ILE A 393 11.73 17.17 2.14
N GLY A 394 11.26 15.94 2.38
CA GLY A 394 11.66 14.74 1.65
C GLY A 394 11.48 14.87 0.14
N LEU A 395 10.46 15.60 -0.34
CA LEU A 395 10.29 15.88 -1.77
C LEU A 395 11.46 16.68 -2.35
N LEU A 396 12.04 17.61 -1.57
CA LEU A 396 13.24 18.35 -2.00
C LEU A 396 14.44 17.42 -2.11
N LEU A 397 14.60 16.49 -1.17
CA LEU A 397 15.64 15.46 -1.23
C LEU A 397 15.47 14.56 -2.46
N TRP A 398 14.25 14.09 -2.72
CA TRP A 398 13.93 13.31 -3.92
C TRP A 398 14.24 14.11 -5.19
N HIS A 399 13.90 15.40 -5.21
CA HIS A 399 14.23 16.27 -6.34
C HIS A 399 15.74 16.41 -6.57
N ILE A 400 16.52 16.60 -5.51
CA ILE A 400 18.01 16.69 -5.58
C ILE A 400 18.60 15.40 -6.18
N ILE A 401 18.11 14.24 -5.73
CA ILE A 401 18.55 12.93 -6.24
C ILE A 401 18.24 12.82 -7.74
N ILE A 402 17.03 13.21 -8.16
CA ILE A 402 16.59 13.10 -9.54
C ILE A 402 17.27 14.11 -10.46
N ASN A 403 17.54 15.30 -9.98
CA ASN A 403 18.24 16.31 -10.77
C ASN A 403 19.63 15.84 -11.23
N ARG A 404 20.27 14.96 -10.47
CA ARG A 404 21.53 14.31 -10.87
C ARG A 404 21.37 13.29 -12.01
N VAL A 405 20.16 12.78 -12.23
CA VAL A 405 19.87 11.75 -13.24
C VAL A 405 19.31 12.36 -14.54
N VAL A 406 18.35 13.27 -14.41
CA VAL A 406 17.59 13.80 -15.56
C VAL A 406 17.69 15.32 -15.72
N SER A 407 18.41 16.02 -14.83
CA SER A 407 18.62 17.48 -14.87
C SER A 407 17.31 18.29 -14.95
N ILE A 408 16.38 18.02 -14.02
CA ILE A 408 15.12 18.73 -13.88
C ILE A 408 15.28 19.89 -12.92
N ASN A 409 15.01 21.12 -13.35
CA ASN A 409 15.12 22.30 -12.50
C ASN A 409 13.92 22.36 -11.52
N LEU A 410 14.20 22.55 -10.22
CA LEU A 410 13.19 22.68 -9.16
C LEU A 410 12.18 23.80 -9.45
N PHE A 411 12.67 24.96 -9.91
CA PHE A 411 11.82 26.09 -10.24
C PHE A 411 10.79 25.74 -11.31
N SER A 412 11.18 24.91 -12.30
CA SER A 412 10.25 24.43 -13.34
C SER A 412 9.15 23.55 -12.78
N VAL A 413 9.48 22.67 -11.81
CA VAL A 413 8.48 21.81 -11.11
C VAL A 413 7.54 22.67 -10.28
N ILE A 414 8.08 23.63 -9.51
CA ILE A 414 7.28 24.56 -8.72
C ILE A 414 6.36 25.39 -9.61
N LYS A 415 6.86 25.91 -10.74
CA LYS A 415 6.07 26.65 -11.73
C LYS A 415 4.96 25.80 -12.37
N ASP A 416 5.16 24.49 -12.49
CA ASP A 416 4.13 23.58 -13.02
C ASP A 416 3.03 23.29 -11.97
N ILE A 417 3.32 23.45 -10.67
CA ILE A 417 2.40 23.19 -9.56
C ILE A 417 1.61 24.46 -9.17
N ILE A 418 2.27 25.64 -9.09
CA ILE A 418 1.69 26.90 -8.59
C ILE A 418 0.41 27.34 -9.32
N PRO A 419 0.33 27.36 -10.67
CA PRO A 419 -0.88 27.81 -11.36
C PRO A 419 -2.11 26.99 -10.99
N VAL A 420 -1.92 25.69 -10.77
CA VAL A 420 -2.99 24.76 -10.37
C VAL A 420 -3.43 25.05 -8.93
N SER A 421 -2.48 25.27 -8.02
CA SER A 421 -2.78 25.63 -6.62
C SER A 421 -3.54 26.95 -6.55
N TYR A 422 -3.12 27.96 -7.33
CA TYR A 422 -3.71 29.29 -7.29
C TYR A 422 -5.15 29.30 -7.81
N THR A 423 -5.45 28.59 -8.90
CA THR A 423 -6.81 28.50 -9.46
C THR A 423 -7.79 27.79 -8.53
N HIS A 424 -7.34 26.87 -7.68
CA HIS A 424 -8.20 26.14 -6.74
C HIS A 424 -8.29 26.73 -5.34
N LEU A 425 -7.29 27.54 -4.91
CA LEU A 425 -7.35 28.27 -3.65
C LEU A 425 -8.14 29.59 -3.76
N THR A 426 -8.30 30.12 -4.96
CA THR A 426 -9.00 31.39 -5.23
C THR A 426 -10.39 31.21 -5.81
N LEU A 427 -11.00 30.02 -5.74
CA LEU A 427 -12.41 29.87 -6.07
C LEU A 427 -13.21 30.76 -5.09
N PRO A 428 -14.00 31.71 -5.60
CA PRO A 428 -14.74 32.62 -4.73
C PRO A 428 -15.72 31.83 -3.88
N THR A 429 -15.67 32.05 -2.59
CA THR A 429 -16.76 31.76 -1.66
C THR A 429 -17.93 32.68 -2.04
N THR A 430 -18.73 32.28 -3.00
CA THR A 430 -20.07 32.86 -3.25
C THR A 430 -21.13 31.79 -3.01
#